data_6d5c2b7b0f9faa8b01f9e578c19d989a
#
_entry.id   6d5c2b7b0f9faa8b01f9e578c19d989a
#
_cell.length_a   1.000
_cell.length_b   1.000
_cell.length_c   1.000
_cell.angle_alpha   90.00
_cell.angle_beta   90.00
_cell.angle_gamma   90.00
#
_symmetry.space_group_name_H-M   'P 1'
#
loop_
_entity.id
_entity.type
_entity.pdbx_description
1 polymer ?
#
loop_
_entity_poly.entity_id
_entity_poly.type
_entity_poly.pdbx_seq_one_letter_code
_entity_poly.pdbx_strand_id
1 'polypeptide(L)'
;MNVPASAREQSTDEIYRLVRAAAVQHRPITALYDGTRRLLCPHVVGYNRPGDWRVFCYQYGGETKDGPLPVSGGGIWRCLALIKLSSAECVTGPWRTEPHAPQRCGEHIEVDADDYPGADPQNGQ
;
A
#
# COMPACT_ATOMS: atom_id res chain seq x y z
N MET A 1 -21.28 -23.36 -1.65
CA MET A 1 -20.57 -22.71 -2.76
C MET A 1 -19.43 -21.88 -2.20
N ASN A 2 -18.28 -22.01 -2.83
CA ASN A 2 -17.11 -21.26 -2.39
C ASN A 2 -17.03 -19.91 -3.09
N VAL A 3 -16.78 -18.88 -2.30
CA VAL A 3 -16.56 -17.54 -2.83
C VAL A 3 -15.06 -17.31 -2.87
N PRO A 4 -14.52 -16.83 -4.01
CA PRO A 4 -13.10 -16.52 -4.06
C PRO A 4 -12.70 -15.54 -2.96
N ALA A 5 -11.50 -15.70 -2.45
CA ALA A 5 -11.05 -14.84 -1.35
C ALA A 5 -11.13 -13.37 -1.74
N SER A 6 -10.79 -13.05 -2.99
CA SER A 6 -10.82 -11.67 -3.47
C SER A 6 -12.22 -11.11 -3.58
N ALA A 7 -13.24 -11.96 -3.61
CA ALA A 7 -14.63 -11.51 -3.68
C ALA A 7 -15.28 -11.42 -2.31
N ARG A 8 -14.61 -11.92 -1.26
CA ARG A 8 -15.12 -11.80 0.09
C ARG A 8 -14.81 -10.42 0.62
N GLU A 9 -15.70 -9.95 1.45
CA GLU A 9 -15.44 -8.70 2.14
C GLU A 9 -14.35 -8.92 3.17
N GLN A 10 -13.33 -8.09 3.12
CA GLN A 10 -12.21 -8.16 4.06
C GLN A 10 -12.44 -7.15 5.17
N SER A 11 -12.08 -7.53 6.38
CA SER A 11 -12.12 -6.61 7.50
C SER A 11 -10.95 -5.63 7.38
N THR A 12 -11.07 -4.49 8.05
CA THR A 12 -9.97 -3.53 8.11
C THR A 12 -8.71 -4.16 8.68
N ASP A 13 -8.87 -5.03 9.66
CA ASP A 13 -7.74 -5.72 10.26
C ASP A 13 -7.04 -6.64 9.28
N GLU A 14 -7.81 -7.35 8.48
CA GLU A 14 -7.24 -8.22 7.44
C GLU A 14 -6.44 -7.41 6.42
N ILE A 15 -7.00 -6.28 5.99
CA ILE A 15 -6.34 -5.42 5.04
C ILE A 15 -5.09 -4.80 5.65
N TYR A 16 -5.16 -4.38 6.91
CA TYR A 16 -4.00 -3.85 7.61
C TYR A 16 -2.85 -4.86 7.62
N ARG A 17 -3.15 -6.11 7.97
CA ARG A 17 -2.11 -7.14 8.03
C ARG A 17 -1.50 -7.42 6.66
N LEU A 18 -2.34 -7.46 5.63
CA LEU A 18 -1.87 -7.71 4.28
C LEU A 18 -0.97 -6.57 3.78
N VAL A 19 -1.40 -5.34 3.99
CA VAL A 19 -0.65 -4.17 3.54
C VAL A 19 0.67 -4.06 4.30
N ARG A 20 0.64 -4.31 5.60
CA ARG A 20 1.84 -4.26 6.43
C ARG A 20 2.85 -5.31 5.98
N ALA A 21 2.39 -6.53 5.76
CA ALA A 21 3.26 -7.61 5.30
C ALA A 21 3.85 -7.28 3.92
N ALA A 22 3.03 -6.71 3.04
CA ALA A 22 3.51 -6.34 1.71
C ALA A 22 4.61 -5.29 1.78
N ALA A 23 4.45 -4.31 2.66
CA ALA A 23 5.48 -3.28 2.83
C ALA A 23 6.77 -3.89 3.37
N VAL A 24 6.66 -4.73 4.40
CA VAL A 24 7.85 -5.36 5.01
C VAL A 24 8.56 -6.26 4.01
N GLN A 25 7.81 -6.99 3.21
CA GLN A 25 8.37 -7.98 2.30
C GLN A 25 8.65 -7.44 0.90
N HIS A 26 8.37 -6.16 0.67
CA HIS A 26 8.53 -5.52 -0.64
C HIS A 26 7.75 -6.28 -1.70
N ARG A 27 6.46 -6.47 -1.46
CA ARG A 27 5.57 -7.15 -2.39
C ARG A 27 4.51 -6.20 -2.91
N PRO A 28 4.29 -6.18 -4.24
CA PRO A 28 3.21 -5.36 -4.78
C PRO A 28 1.86 -5.98 -4.42
N ILE A 29 0.85 -5.15 -4.42
CA ILE A 29 -0.53 -5.60 -4.20
C ILE A 29 -1.44 -4.99 -5.24
N THR A 30 -2.59 -5.59 -5.41
CA THR A 30 -3.71 -4.97 -6.11
C THR A 30 -4.82 -4.77 -5.09
N ALA A 31 -5.57 -3.70 -5.23
CA ALA A 31 -6.67 -3.40 -4.32
C ALA A 31 -7.65 -2.45 -4.99
N LEU A 32 -8.85 -2.41 -4.46
CA LEU A 32 -9.80 -1.37 -4.83
C LEU A 32 -9.68 -0.24 -3.82
N TYR A 33 -9.67 0.98 -4.30
CA TYR A 33 -9.69 2.17 -3.45
C TYR A 33 -10.88 3.00 -3.87
N ASP A 34 -11.85 3.15 -2.97
CA ASP A 34 -13.14 3.78 -3.31
C ASP A 34 -13.73 3.14 -4.56
N GLY A 35 -13.53 1.82 -4.71
CA GLY A 35 -14.12 1.07 -5.81
C GLY A 35 -13.33 1.07 -7.10
N THR A 36 -12.19 1.75 -7.17
CA THR A 36 -11.37 1.73 -8.39
C THR A 36 -10.12 0.89 -8.16
N ARG A 37 -9.76 0.13 -9.20
CA ARG A 37 -8.62 -0.79 -9.09
C ARG A 37 -7.31 -0.04 -9.11
N ARG A 38 -6.44 -0.38 -8.18
CA ARG A 38 -5.12 0.21 -8.06
C ARG A 38 -4.07 -0.87 -7.98
N LEU A 39 -2.92 -0.64 -8.62
CA LEU A 39 -1.74 -1.49 -8.51
C LEU A 39 -0.74 -0.71 -7.67
N LEU A 40 -0.39 -1.27 -6.51
CA LEU A 40 0.28 -0.50 -5.46
C LEU A 40 1.48 -1.23 -4.92
N CYS A 41 2.51 -0.46 -4.57
CA CYS A 41 3.60 -0.95 -3.73
C CYS A 41 3.54 -0.18 -2.42
N PRO A 42 3.06 -0.82 -1.35
CA PRO A 42 2.96 -0.13 -0.05
C PRO A 42 4.35 0.12 0.53
N HIS A 43 4.61 1.33 0.96
CA HIS A 43 5.90 1.71 1.51
C HIS A 43 5.84 2.04 3.00
N VAL A 44 4.86 2.85 3.40
CA VAL A 44 4.77 3.31 4.78
C VAL A 44 3.38 3.02 5.31
N VAL A 45 3.31 2.43 6.49
CA VAL A 45 2.02 2.19 7.16
C VAL A 45 2.06 2.91 8.49
N GLY A 46 1.06 3.72 8.74
CA GLY A 46 0.99 4.48 9.98
C GLY A 46 -0.41 4.94 10.27
N TYR A 47 -0.54 5.80 11.25
CA TYR A 47 -1.86 6.31 11.62
C TYR A 47 -1.72 7.73 12.20
N ASN A 48 -2.78 8.50 12.07
CA ASN A 48 -2.84 9.85 12.63
C ASN A 48 -3.38 9.82 14.06
N ARG A 49 -4.38 8.98 14.30
CA ARG A 49 -4.98 8.77 15.60
C ARG A 49 -5.53 7.35 15.59
N PRO A 50 -5.92 6.81 16.74
CA PRO A 50 -6.45 5.45 16.77
C PRO A 50 -7.58 5.28 15.75
N GLY A 51 -7.45 4.25 14.92
CA GLY A 51 -8.44 3.95 13.89
C GLY A 51 -8.25 4.69 12.58
N ASP A 52 -7.37 5.67 12.50
CA ASP A 52 -7.16 6.43 11.26
C ASP A 52 -5.88 5.97 10.60
N TRP A 53 -5.91 4.74 10.10
CA TRP A 53 -4.77 4.13 9.46
C TRP A 53 -4.57 4.64 8.05
N ARG A 54 -3.32 4.86 7.69
CA ARG A 54 -2.92 5.39 6.40
C ARG A 54 -1.81 4.53 5.81
N VAL A 55 -1.77 4.46 4.49
CA VAL A 55 -0.68 3.78 3.81
C VAL A 55 -0.17 4.67 2.69
N PHE A 56 1.16 4.84 2.66
CA PHE A 56 1.83 5.61 1.61
C PHE A 56 2.32 4.61 0.59
N CYS A 57 1.78 4.70 -0.63
CA CYS A 57 2.03 3.73 -1.68
C CYS A 57 2.57 4.39 -2.93
N TYR A 58 3.39 3.64 -3.66
CA TYR A 58 3.69 3.99 -5.03
C TYR A 58 2.69 3.26 -5.91
N GLN A 59 1.84 4.01 -6.58
CA GLN A 59 0.86 3.43 -7.50
C GLN A 59 1.47 3.35 -8.89
N TYR A 60 1.66 2.14 -9.39
CA TYR A 60 2.32 1.94 -10.67
C TYR A 60 1.35 1.55 -11.78
N GLY A 61 0.05 1.47 -11.50
CA GLY A 61 -0.93 1.14 -12.52
C GLY A 61 -2.33 1.22 -11.97
N GLY A 62 -3.29 0.85 -12.82
CA GLY A 62 -4.68 0.89 -12.44
C GLY A 62 -5.27 2.27 -12.67
N GLU A 63 -6.31 2.58 -11.91
CA GLU A 63 -7.07 3.80 -12.12
C GLU A 63 -6.86 4.81 -11.01
N THR A 64 -7.13 6.06 -11.32
CA THR A 64 -7.18 7.13 -10.35
C THR A 64 -8.59 7.71 -10.38
N LYS A 65 -8.88 8.67 -9.50
CA LYS A 65 -10.18 9.31 -9.54
C LYS A 65 -10.40 10.08 -10.86
N ASP A 66 -9.31 10.36 -11.58
CA ASP A 66 -9.37 11.12 -12.82
C ASP A 66 -9.19 10.22 -14.04
N GLY A 67 -9.27 8.91 -13.89
CA GLY A 67 -9.11 7.96 -14.98
C GLY A 67 -7.90 7.09 -14.84
N PRO A 68 -7.59 6.30 -15.87
CA PRO A 68 -6.47 5.36 -15.80
C PRO A 68 -5.14 6.08 -15.67
N LEU A 69 -4.22 5.45 -14.93
CA LEU A 69 -2.86 5.93 -14.86
C LEU A 69 -2.19 5.72 -16.22
N PRO A 70 -1.49 6.72 -16.77
CA PRO A 70 -0.85 6.55 -18.06
C PRO A 70 0.17 5.41 -18.05
N VAL A 71 0.15 4.60 -19.10
CA VAL A 71 1.01 3.42 -19.19
C VAL A 71 2.48 3.80 -19.21
N SER A 72 2.81 4.88 -19.89
CA SER A 72 4.21 5.27 -20.13
C SER A 72 4.69 6.35 -19.19
N GLY A 73 3.90 6.78 -18.24
CA GLY A 73 4.21 7.96 -17.45
C GLY A 73 4.84 7.72 -16.09
N GLY A 74 5.20 6.48 -15.79
CA GLY A 74 5.63 6.17 -14.44
C GLY A 74 4.46 6.20 -13.48
N GLY A 75 4.76 6.00 -12.20
CA GLY A 75 3.73 5.94 -11.18
C GLY A 75 3.56 7.24 -10.43
N ILE A 76 2.70 7.19 -9.46
CA ILE A 76 2.47 8.35 -8.58
C ILE A 76 2.47 7.89 -7.13
N TRP A 77 2.89 8.77 -6.25
CA TRP A 77 2.85 8.52 -4.82
C TRP A 77 1.48 8.92 -4.27
N ARG A 78 0.92 8.05 -3.44
CA ARG A 78 -0.41 8.28 -2.89
C ARG A 78 -0.44 7.99 -1.40
N CYS A 79 -1.11 8.84 -0.66
CA CYS A 79 -1.42 8.56 0.74
C CYS A 79 -2.88 8.12 0.79
N LEU A 80 -3.10 6.86 1.15
CA LEU A 80 -4.42 6.26 1.08
C LEU A 80 -4.94 5.97 2.48
N ALA A 81 -6.25 6.18 2.66
CA ALA A 81 -6.91 5.80 3.90
C ALA A 81 -7.19 4.30 3.85
N LEU A 82 -6.72 3.59 4.85
CA LEU A 82 -6.83 2.13 4.86
C LEU A 82 -8.28 1.68 4.80
N ILE A 83 -9.16 2.41 5.45
CA ILE A 83 -10.58 2.03 5.51
C ILE A 83 -11.26 2.06 4.14
N LYS A 84 -10.66 2.76 3.17
CA LYS A 84 -11.21 2.83 1.83
C LYS A 84 -10.68 1.75 0.90
N LEU A 85 -9.78 0.91 1.40
CA LEU A 85 -9.24 -0.21 0.62
C LEU A 85 -10.14 -1.43 0.76
N SER A 86 -10.29 -2.17 -0.31
CA SER A 86 -11.01 -3.43 -0.31
C SER A 86 -10.43 -4.36 -1.35
N SER A 87 -10.77 -5.63 -1.27
CA SER A 87 -10.33 -6.66 -2.22
C SER A 87 -8.82 -6.61 -2.45
N ALA A 88 -8.07 -6.54 -1.36
CA ALA A 88 -6.62 -6.42 -1.43
C ALA A 88 -5.98 -7.81 -1.56
N GLU A 89 -5.01 -7.92 -2.47
CA GLU A 89 -4.28 -9.18 -2.70
C GLU A 89 -2.84 -8.87 -3.04
N CYS A 90 -1.92 -9.70 -2.53
CA CYS A 90 -0.55 -9.64 -3.00
C CYS A 90 -0.48 -10.21 -4.42
N VAL A 91 0.37 -9.61 -5.24
CA VAL A 91 0.57 -10.09 -6.61
C VAL A 91 2.03 -10.35 -6.85
N THR A 92 2.31 -11.17 -7.86
CA THR A 92 3.67 -11.44 -8.26
C THR A 92 4.16 -10.32 -9.15
N GLY A 93 5.42 -9.92 -8.96
CA GLY A 93 5.99 -8.88 -9.78
C GLY A 93 7.07 -8.13 -9.03
N PRO A 94 7.77 -7.25 -9.73
CA PRO A 94 8.86 -6.50 -9.11
C PRO A 94 8.31 -5.41 -8.20
N TRP A 95 9.02 -5.20 -7.10
CA TRP A 95 8.77 -4.06 -6.23
C TRP A 95 9.16 -2.79 -6.98
N ARG A 96 8.29 -1.80 -6.97
CA ARG A 96 8.54 -0.56 -7.68
C ARG A 96 8.58 0.59 -6.71
N THR A 97 9.53 1.47 -6.94
CA THR A 97 9.69 2.65 -6.13
C THR A 97 10.35 3.75 -6.98
N GLU A 98 10.19 4.97 -6.56
CA GLU A 98 10.80 6.13 -7.18
C GLU A 98 11.22 7.09 -6.08
N PRO A 99 12.19 7.96 -6.34
CA PRO A 99 12.51 8.99 -5.35
C PRO A 99 11.30 9.85 -5.04
N HIS A 100 11.18 10.21 -3.78
CA HIS A 100 10.09 11.08 -3.33
C HIS A 100 10.60 11.95 -2.19
N ALA A 101 9.91 13.07 -1.99
CA ALA A 101 10.22 13.91 -0.85
C ALA A 101 9.90 13.14 0.43
N PRO A 102 10.58 13.47 1.54
CA PRO A 102 10.22 12.88 2.81
C PRO A 102 8.74 13.13 3.08
N GLN A 103 8.00 12.06 3.25
CA GLN A 103 6.56 12.15 3.31
C GLN A 103 6.07 11.32 4.48
N ARG A 104 5.27 11.93 5.31
CA ARG A 104 4.69 11.22 6.44
C ARG A 104 3.19 11.16 6.21
N CYS A 105 2.76 10.00 5.79
CA CYS A 105 1.36 9.76 5.49
C CYS A 105 0.53 9.62 6.77
N GLY A 106 1.19 9.46 7.90
CA GLY A 106 0.57 9.45 9.21
C GLY A 106 1.53 10.04 10.21
N GLU A 107 1.02 10.44 11.37
CA GLU A 107 1.88 10.98 12.41
C GLU A 107 2.68 9.91 13.12
N HIS A 108 2.12 8.73 13.23
CA HIS A 108 2.75 7.60 13.91
C HIS A 108 3.05 6.53 12.87
N ILE A 109 4.32 6.22 12.67
CA ILE A 109 4.76 5.30 11.65
C ILE A 109 4.99 3.93 12.26
N GLU A 110 4.32 2.92 11.70
CA GLU A 110 4.50 1.53 12.14
C GLU A 110 5.53 0.80 11.28
N VAL A 111 5.51 1.04 9.98
CA VAL A 111 6.41 0.38 9.03
C VAL A 111 6.83 1.41 8.00
N ASP A 112 8.11 1.45 7.70
CA ASP A 112 8.64 2.28 6.63
C ASP A 112 9.59 1.40 5.80
N ALA A 113 9.14 0.97 4.64
CA ALA A 113 9.91 0.06 3.80
C ALA A 113 11.17 0.72 3.25
N ASP A 114 11.16 2.05 3.10
CA ASP A 114 12.30 2.76 2.55
C ASP A 114 13.40 2.98 3.57
N ASP A 115 13.03 3.03 4.83
CA ASP A 115 13.96 3.30 5.91
C ASP A 115 13.71 2.29 7.01
N TYR A 116 13.62 1.05 6.61
CA TYR A 116 13.26 -0.02 7.51
C TYR A 116 14.46 -0.40 8.37
N PRO A 117 14.46 -0.01 9.65
CA PRO A 117 15.63 -0.26 10.50
C PRO A 117 15.91 -1.73 10.72
N GLY A 118 14.91 -2.54 10.62
CA GLY A 118 15.11 -3.97 10.73
C GLY A 118 15.79 -4.54 9.51
N ALA A 119 15.82 -3.78 8.46
CA ALA A 119 16.57 -4.18 7.30
C ALA A 119 18.02 -3.78 7.53
N ASP A 120 17.93 -3.33 8.29
CA ASP A 120 18.86 -2.95 8.59
C ASP A 120 19.54 -3.15 9.15
N PRO A 121 19.69 -3.07 9.41
CA PRO A 121 20.16 -3.06 9.96
C PRO A 121 20.83 -2.95 10.24
N GLN A 122 20.73 -2.75 10.28
CA GLN A 122 20.92 -2.41 10.72
C GLN A 122 20.97 -2.17 10.86
N ASN A 123 21.01 -2.16 10.63
CA ASN A 123 20.78 -1.71 10.95
C ASN A 123 20.87 -1.50 11.01
N GLY A 124 21.23 -1.55 10.97
CA GLY A 124 21.24 -1.11 11.21
C GLY A 124 21.67 -0.98 11.21
N GLN A 125 21.97 -1.00 11.30
CA GLN A 125 22.06 -0.65 11.50
C GLN A 125 22.12 -0.53 11.50
#